data_19d8f3c40b08c1c141c6d3c51f1d9f3a
#
_entry.id   19d8f3c40b08c1c141c6d3c51f1d9f3a
#
_cell.length_a   1.000
_cell.length_b   1.000
_cell.length_c   1.000
_cell.angle_alpha   90.00
_cell.angle_beta   90.00
_cell.angle_gamma   90.00
#
_symmetry.space_group_name_H-M   'P 1'
#
loop_
_entity.id
_entity.type
_entity.pdbx_description
1 polymer ?
#
loop_
_entity_poly.entity_id
_entity_poly.type
_entity_poly.pdbx_seq_one_letter_code
_entity_poly.pdbx_strand_id
1 'polypeptide(L)'
;MARQKTTDVDRSVNAVGRTLSILDAFLQHEGPLTLSDLESETGLFKSVILRYMLSLEPMNYVVKRPDGRYQLGARVFELGIRYEQTFNLSEHVMPVLEALMRETEESASFYIREGDSRICLLRKDSPQHLKASIAPGTRLPMDDTATAEVLRIFSTPVDFAWSVKNCIFTSARKVNPVTAGQQLTSSMSAPVLRHGNTLAGALTISGPVGRFDPAVKATQNLLFDSAKELSKSLGASV
;
A
#
# COMPACT_ATOMS: atom_id res chain seq x y z
N MET A 1 -27.69 -22.65 -32.45
CA MET A 1 -27.26 -23.29 -31.17
C MET A 1 -26.78 -22.20 -30.23
N ALA A 2 -27.61 -21.81 -29.28
CA ALA A 2 -27.30 -20.77 -28.31
C ALA A 2 -26.48 -21.37 -27.15
N ARG A 3 -25.29 -20.84 -26.92
CA ARG A 3 -24.39 -21.24 -25.85
C ARG A 3 -24.93 -20.63 -24.53
N GLN A 4 -25.46 -21.47 -23.65
CA GLN A 4 -25.88 -21.10 -22.31
C GLN A 4 -24.70 -20.47 -21.57
N LYS A 5 -24.85 -19.20 -21.12
CA LYS A 5 -24.01 -18.58 -20.11
C LYS A 5 -24.25 -19.32 -18.79
N THR A 6 -23.27 -20.08 -18.35
CA THR A 6 -23.20 -20.57 -16.97
C THR A 6 -23.12 -19.38 -16.06
N THR A 7 -24.17 -19.12 -15.30
CA THR A 7 -24.15 -18.20 -14.15
C THR A 7 -23.18 -18.79 -13.12
N ASP A 8 -22.09 -18.09 -12.89
CA ASP A 8 -21.14 -18.40 -11.83
C ASP A 8 -21.90 -18.25 -10.49
N VAL A 9 -22.18 -19.38 -9.85
CA VAL A 9 -22.86 -19.39 -8.55
C VAL A 9 -21.85 -18.84 -7.54
N ASP A 10 -22.10 -17.65 -7.00
CA ASP A 10 -21.31 -17.07 -5.92
C ASP A 10 -21.29 -18.05 -4.73
N ARG A 11 -20.15 -18.70 -4.52
CA ARG A 11 -19.90 -19.66 -3.43
C ARG A 11 -19.37 -18.98 -2.19
N SER A 12 -19.33 -17.63 -2.14
CA SER A 12 -18.86 -16.88 -0.98
C SER A 12 -19.82 -17.04 0.21
N VAL A 13 -19.24 -17.04 1.41
CA VAL A 13 -20.02 -17.06 2.65
C VAL A 13 -20.33 -15.63 3.06
N ASN A 14 -21.55 -15.16 2.84
CA ASN A 14 -22.01 -13.81 3.13
C ASN A 14 -21.65 -13.31 4.53
N ALA A 15 -21.67 -14.20 5.54
CA ALA A 15 -21.30 -13.82 6.90
C ALA A 15 -19.81 -13.42 7.00
N VAL A 16 -18.94 -14.12 6.30
CA VAL A 16 -17.49 -13.80 6.25
C VAL A 16 -17.27 -12.44 5.57
N GLY A 17 -17.90 -12.21 4.41
CA GLY A 17 -17.79 -10.93 3.71
C GLY A 17 -18.24 -9.75 4.56
N ARG A 18 -19.38 -9.89 5.28
CA ARG A 18 -19.88 -8.85 6.21
C ARG A 18 -18.95 -8.64 7.40
N THR A 19 -18.36 -9.70 7.95
CA THR A 19 -17.38 -9.59 9.04
C THR A 19 -16.16 -8.79 8.59
N LEU A 20 -15.63 -9.11 7.41
CA LEU A 20 -14.46 -8.41 6.86
C LEU A 20 -14.78 -6.95 6.51
N SER A 21 -15.95 -6.66 5.90
CA SER A 21 -16.34 -5.27 5.62
C SER A 21 -16.47 -4.41 6.88
N ILE A 22 -16.88 -4.98 8.01
CA ILE A 22 -16.92 -4.28 9.31
C ILE A 22 -15.49 -3.97 9.79
N LEU A 23 -14.54 -4.90 9.65
CA LEU A 23 -13.15 -4.67 10.02
C LEU A 23 -12.49 -3.65 9.08
N ASP A 24 -12.78 -3.72 7.79
CA ASP A 24 -12.24 -2.79 6.79
C ASP A 24 -12.71 -1.35 7.00
N ALA A 25 -13.90 -1.14 7.58
CA ALA A 25 -14.42 0.19 7.92
C ALA A 25 -13.47 0.97 8.84
N PHE A 26 -12.75 0.30 9.74
CA PHE A 26 -11.77 0.94 10.61
C PHE A 26 -10.53 1.48 9.86
N LEU A 27 -10.26 1.02 8.64
CA LEU A 27 -9.14 1.51 7.82
C LEU A 27 -9.40 2.91 7.24
N GLN A 28 -10.67 3.35 7.21
CA GLN A 28 -11.07 4.62 6.63
C GLN A 28 -11.09 5.77 7.65
N HIS A 29 -10.88 5.49 8.93
CA HIS A 29 -11.04 6.45 10.03
C HIS A 29 -9.85 6.44 10.99
N GLU A 30 -9.50 7.62 11.47
CA GLU A 30 -8.44 7.80 12.47
C GLU A 30 -8.99 7.70 13.91
N GLY A 31 -9.60 6.60 14.29
CA GLY A 31 -10.06 6.47 15.68
C GLY A 31 -11.23 5.51 15.89
N PRO A 32 -11.77 5.48 17.12
CA PRO A 32 -12.88 4.61 17.45
C PRO A 32 -14.19 5.01 16.76
N LEU A 33 -14.94 4.01 16.26
CA LEU A 33 -16.18 4.18 15.50
C LEU A 33 -17.41 3.88 16.33
N THR A 34 -18.48 4.61 16.07
CA THR A 34 -19.83 4.28 16.57
C THR A 34 -20.49 3.25 15.66
N LEU A 35 -21.60 2.65 16.12
CA LEU A 35 -22.43 1.81 15.24
C LEU A 35 -23.02 2.59 14.06
N SER A 36 -23.18 3.91 14.19
CA SER A 36 -23.67 4.78 13.10
C SER A 36 -22.62 4.96 12.03
N ASP A 37 -21.36 5.15 12.41
CA ASP A 37 -20.24 5.27 11.49
C ASP A 37 -20.07 3.96 10.71
N LEU A 38 -20.10 2.82 11.42
CA LEU A 38 -20.02 1.50 10.79
C LEU A 38 -21.21 1.20 9.85
N GLU A 39 -22.42 1.64 10.18
CA GLU A 39 -23.61 1.55 9.30
C GLU A 39 -23.40 2.36 8.02
N SER A 40 -22.86 3.59 8.14
CA SER A 40 -22.57 4.45 7.01
C SER A 40 -21.53 3.84 6.05
N GLU A 41 -20.47 3.26 6.62
CA GLU A 41 -19.36 2.68 5.83
C GLU A 41 -19.73 1.33 5.19
N THR A 42 -20.49 0.49 5.89
CA THR A 42 -20.76 -0.88 5.44
C THR A 42 -22.09 -1.06 4.74
N GLY A 43 -23.03 -0.11 4.91
CA GLY A 43 -24.42 -0.25 4.49
C GLY A 43 -25.22 -1.30 5.26
N LEU A 44 -24.66 -1.87 6.33
CA LEU A 44 -25.33 -2.85 7.18
C LEU A 44 -26.09 -2.14 8.29
N PHE A 45 -27.30 -2.62 8.64
CA PHE A 45 -28.05 -2.08 9.75
C PHE A 45 -27.33 -2.29 11.10
N LYS A 46 -27.44 -1.32 12.01
CA LYS A 46 -26.83 -1.35 13.37
C LYS A 46 -27.09 -2.63 14.14
N SER A 47 -28.29 -3.18 14.03
CA SER A 47 -28.66 -4.45 14.69
C SER A 47 -27.88 -5.64 14.15
N VAL A 48 -27.56 -5.63 12.85
CA VAL A 48 -26.71 -6.63 12.19
C VAL A 48 -25.29 -6.46 12.64
N ILE A 49 -24.73 -5.24 12.55
CA ILE A 49 -23.37 -4.92 12.99
C ILE A 49 -23.15 -5.33 14.44
N LEU A 50 -24.09 -5.01 15.34
CA LEU A 50 -24.00 -5.37 16.75
C LEU A 50 -23.83 -6.88 16.97
N ARG A 51 -24.52 -7.71 16.20
CA ARG A 51 -24.38 -9.18 16.28
C ARG A 51 -22.97 -9.64 15.86
N TYR A 52 -22.36 -9.01 14.86
CA TYR A 52 -20.97 -9.30 14.49
C TYR A 52 -19.99 -8.81 15.55
N MET A 53 -20.20 -7.63 16.14
CA MET A 53 -19.38 -7.12 17.24
C MET A 53 -19.39 -8.06 18.45
N LEU A 54 -20.54 -8.61 18.81
CA LEU A 54 -20.67 -9.61 19.89
C LEU A 54 -19.85 -10.89 19.60
N SER A 55 -19.56 -11.19 18.36
CA SER A 55 -18.71 -12.32 17.97
C SER A 55 -17.23 -11.95 17.89
N LEU A 56 -16.91 -10.74 17.43
CA LEU A 56 -15.54 -10.26 17.22
C LEU A 56 -14.86 -9.83 18.54
N GLU A 57 -15.64 -9.31 19.49
CA GLU A 57 -15.12 -8.80 20.77
C GLU A 57 -14.51 -9.91 21.64
N PRO A 58 -15.15 -11.06 21.89
CA PRO A 58 -14.53 -12.17 22.64
C PRO A 58 -13.31 -12.76 21.94
N MET A 59 -13.18 -12.58 20.62
CA MET A 59 -12.03 -13.04 19.82
C MET A 59 -10.91 -12.00 19.74
N ASN A 60 -11.05 -10.84 20.42
CA ASN A 60 -10.10 -9.73 20.44
C ASN A 60 -9.83 -9.07 19.08
N TYR A 61 -10.73 -9.19 18.11
CA TYR A 61 -10.65 -8.45 16.85
C TYR A 61 -11.12 -7.01 17.00
N VAL A 62 -12.07 -6.77 17.89
CA VAL A 62 -12.55 -5.43 18.25
C VAL A 62 -12.65 -5.31 19.76
N VAL A 63 -12.61 -4.07 20.25
CA VAL A 63 -12.80 -3.72 21.66
C VAL A 63 -13.85 -2.64 21.75
N LYS A 64 -14.85 -2.83 22.61
CA LYS A 64 -15.84 -1.80 22.96
C LYS A 64 -15.26 -0.91 24.06
N ARG A 65 -15.26 0.39 23.82
CA ARG A 65 -14.80 1.40 24.77
C ARG A 65 -15.89 1.77 25.78
N PRO A 66 -15.53 2.38 26.93
CA PRO A 66 -16.52 2.86 27.91
C PRO A 66 -17.49 3.90 27.34
N ASP A 67 -17.10 4.65 26.32
CA ASP A 67 -17.92 5.64 25.61
C ASP A 67 -18.88 5.02 24.58
N GLY A 68 -18.91 3.69 24.48
CA GLY A 68 -19.78 2.93 23.58
C GLY A 68 -19.24 2.79 22.14
N ARG A 69 -18.12 3.44 21.81
CA ARG A 69 -17.44 3.28 20.51
C ARG A 69 -16.62 2.00 20.46
N TYR A 70 -16.30 1.56 19.25
CA TYR A 70 -15.49 0.37 18.98
C TYR A 70 -14.14 0.77 18.36
N GLN A 71 -13.12 0.01 18.65
CA GLN A 71 -11.80 0.10 18.02
C GLN A 71 -11.27 -1.29 17.66
N LEU A 72 -10.26 -1.36 16.81
CA LEU A 72 -9.57 -2.62 16.52
C LEU A 72 -8.93 -3.19 17.78
N GLY A 73 -9.02 -4.51 17.95
CA GLY A 73 -8.43 -5.26 19.04
C GLY A 73 -7.03 -5.78 18.73
N ALA A 74 -6.36 -6.30 19.74
CA ALA A 74 -4.97 -6.76 19.67
C ALA A 74 -4.76 -7.88 18.64
N ARG A 75 -5.78 -8.70 18.35
CA ARG A 75 -5.67 -9.81 17.38
C ARG A 75 -5.32 -9.32 15.97
N VAL A 76 -5.82 -8.15 15.56
CA VAL A 76 -5.50 -7.57 14.25
C VAL A 76 -4.01 -7.21 14.17
N PHE A 77 -3.46 -6.64 15.24
CA PHE A 77 -2.02 -6.35 15.34
C PHE A 77 -1.17 -7.62 15.30
N GLU A 78 -1.55 -8.69 16.02
CA GLU A 78 -0.84 -9.98 16.00
C GLU A 78 -0.80 -10.58 14.58
N LEU A 79 -1.91 -10.50 13.83
CA LEU A 79 -1.96 -10.95 12.44
C LEU A 79 -1.06 -10.11 11.55
N GLY A 80 -1.02 -8.79 11.75
CA GLY A 80 -0.13 -7.88 11.02
C GLY A 80 1.35 -8.20 11.26
N ILE A 81 1.76 -8.43 12.50
CA ILE A 81 3.13 -8.87 12.84
C ILE A 81 3.45 -10.21 12.18
N ARG A 82 2.53 -11.18 12.24
CA ARG A 82 2.76 -12.49 11.60
C ARG A 82 2.88 -12.39 10.09
N TYR A 83 2.08 -11.53 9.46
CA TYR A 83 2.21 -11.23 8.03
C TYR A 83 3.60 -10.67 7.70
N GLU A 84 4.05 -9.68 8.46
CA GLU A 84 5.38 -9.07 8.29
C GLU A 84 6.51 -10.09 8.46
N GLN A 85 6.46 -10.92 9.52
CA GLN A 85 7.46 -11.96 9.79
C GLN A 85 7.51 -13.04 8.71
N THR A 86 6.38 -13.38 8.09
CA THR A 86 6.32 -14.44 7.07
C THR A 86 7.12 -14.05 5.82
N PHE A 87 7.26 -12.77 5.54
CA PHE A 87 7.96 -12.29 4.35
C PHE A 87 9.39 -11.81 4.62
N ASN A 88 9.82 -11.63 5.88
CA ASN A 88 11.10 -10.99 6.28
C ASN A 88 11.43 -9.72 5.47
N LEU A 89 10.38 -9.14 4.86
CA LEU A 89 10.52 -8.06 3.89
C LEU A 89 11.01 -6.77 4.57
N SER A 90 10.53 -6.53 5.79
CA SER A 90 10.90 -5.35 6.58
C SER A 90 12.40 -5.31 6.87
N GLU A 91 13.01 -6.45 7.23
CA GLU A 91 14.44 -6.55 7.54
C GLU A 91 15.34 -6.18 6.35
N HIS A 92 14.90 -6.48 5.12
CA HIS A 92 15.62 -6.15 3.90
C HIS A 92 15.29 -4.74 3.41
N VAL A 93 14.02 -4.32 3.46
CA VAL A 93 13.55 -3.08 2.86
C VAL A 93 13.85 -1.86 3.73
N MET A 94 13.69 -1.94 5.07
CA MET A 94 13.85 -0.78 5.93
C MET A 94 15.24 -0.12 5.86
N PRO A 95 16.37 -0.87 5.85
CA PRO A 95 17.68 -0.26 5.69
C PRO A 95 17.83 0.49 4.34
N VAL A 96 17.24 -0.05 3.27
CA VAL A 96 17.26 0.59 1.95
C VAL A 96 16.45 1.88 1.94
N LEU A 97 15.24 1.87 2.53
CA LEU A 97 14.43 3.10 2.66
C LEU A 97 15.14 4.18 3.48
N GLU A 98 15.83 3.78 4.54
CA GLU A 98 16.58 4.71 5.39
C GLU A 98 17.78 5.32 4.66
N ALA A 99 18.51 4.51 3.89
CA ALA A 99 19.60 4.98 3.05
C ALA A 99 19.10 5.96 1.97
N LEU A 100 18.05 5.60 1.23
CA LEU A 100 17.45 6.47 0.21
C LEU A 100 16.95 7.79 0.81
N MET A 101 16.25 7.74 1.94
CA MET A 101 15.77 8.94 2.62
C MET A 101 16.93 9.84 3.05
N ARG A 102 18.00 9.26 3.59
CA ARG A 102 19.17 10.02 4.05
C ARG A 102 19.93 10.67 2.89
N GLU A 103 20.12 9.96 1.77
CA GLU A 103 20.88 10.45 0.60
C GLU A 103 20.08 11.49 -0.21
N THR A 104 18.75 11.38 -0.22
CA THR A 104 17.88 12.28 -1.03
C THR A 104 17.21 13.36 -0.21
N GLU A 105 17.17 13.21 1.11
CA GLU A 105 16.35 14.00 2.06
C GLU A 105 14.85 13.97 1.76
N GLU A 106 14.41 13.04 0.87
CA GLU A 106 13.01 12.85 0.50
C GLU A 106 12.44 11.56 1.07
N SER A 107 11.11 11.47 1.07
CA SER A 107 10.45 10.28 1.59
C SER A 107 10.67 9.08 0.70
N ALA A 108 11.09 7.96 1.32
CA ALA A 108 11.25 6.68 0.65
C ALA A 108 10.20 5.68 1.14
N SER A 109 9.58 4.96 0.22
CA SER A 109 8.45 4.07 0.51
C SER A 109 8.53 2.78 -0.30
N PHE A 110 7.96 1.72 0.25
CA PHE A 110 7.80 0.44 -0.42
C PHE A 110 6.31 0.11 -0.53
N TYR A 111 5.86 -0.16 -1.75
CA TYR A 111 4.47 -0.43 -2.05
C TYR A 111 4.29 -1.83 -2.61
N ILE A 112 3.17 -2.45 -2.27
CA ILE A 112 2.70 -3.70 -2.88
C ILE A 112 1.39 -3.45 -3.62
N ARG A 113 1.08 -4.31 -4.60
CA ARG A 113 -0.21 -4.32 -5.28
C ARG A 113 -1.17 -5.31 -4.61
N GLU A 114 -2.41 -4.89 -4.45
CA GLU A 114 -3.50 -5.75 -4.02
C GLU A 114 -4.76 -5.42 -4.83
N GLY A 115 -5.06 -6.28 -5.80
CA GLY A 115 -6.14 -6.03 -6.77
C GLY A 115 -5.93 -4.74 -7.55
N ASP A 116 -6.91 -3.82 -7.47
CA ASP A 116 -6.90 -2.51 -8.13
C ASP A 116 -6.36 -1.39 -7.22
N SER A 117 -5.66 -1.76 -6.15
CA SER A 117 -5.07 -0.83 -5.20
C SER A 117 -3.59 -1.10 -5.02
N ARG A 118 -2.87 -0.08 -4.54
CA ARG A 118 -1.52 -0.22 -3.98
C ARG A 118 -1.55 0.12 -2.50
N ILE A 119 -0.77 -0.61 -1.71
CA ILE A 119 -0.66 -0.40 -0.27
C ILE A 119 0.75 0.08 0.04
N CYS A 120 0.86 1.18 0.78
CA CYS A 120 2.13 1.61 1.36
C CYS A 120 2.48 0.64 2.50
N LEU A 121 3.38 -0.29 2.25
CA LEU A 121 3.73 -1.31 3.26
C LEU A 121 4.74 -0.76 4.27
N LEU A 122 5.79 -0.13 3.78
CA LEU A 122 6.89 0.42 4.58
C LEU A 122 7.26 1.82 4.10
N ARG A 123 7.70 2.68 5.02
CA ARG A 123 8.06 4.05 4.71
C ARG A 123 9.07 4.63 5.69
N LYS A 124 9.97 5.47 5.17
CA LYS A 124 10.77 6.45 5.89
C LYS A 124 10.40 7.84 5.38
N ASP A 125 9.94 8.67 6.27
CA ASP A 125 9.57 10.05 5.95
C ASP A 125 10.79 10.94 5.77
N SER A 126 10.67 11.89 4.85
CA SER A 126 11.60 13.02 4.71
C SER A 126 11.77 13.74 6.05
N PRO A 127 12.99 14.16 6.42
CA PRO A 127 13.24 14.99 7.59
C PRO A 127 12.73 16.44 7.41
N GLN A 128 12.35 16.81 6.19
CA GLN A 128 11.89 18.14 5.84
C GLN A 128 10.48 18.42 6.37
N HIS A 129 10.20 19.71 6.72
CA HIS A 129 8.88 20.12 7.22
C HIS A 129 7.76 19.92 6.17
N LEU A 130 8.04 20.26 4.89
CA LEU A 130 7.10 20.04 3.81
C LEU A 130 7.35 18.67 3.18
N LYS A 131 6.45 17.72 3.42
CA LYS A 131 6.52 16.36 2.88
C LYS A 131 5.13 15.82 2.57
N ALA A 132 5.05 14.88 1.64
CA ALA A 132 3.83 14.09 1.47
C ALA A 132 3.70 13.13 2.67
N SER A 133 2.55 13.17 3.35
CA SER A 133 2.28 12.27 4.48
C SER A 133 1.42 11.10 3.99
N ILE A 134 2.02 9.91 3.97
CA ILE A 134 1.34 8.65 3.64
C ILE A 134 1.75 7.66 4.72
N ALA A 135 0.83 7.25 5.57
CA ALA A 135 1.14 6.28 6.62
C ALA A 135 1.32 4.86 6.03
N PRO A 136 2.19 4.01 6.62
CA PRO A 136 2.14 2.58 6.35
C PRO A 136 0.72 2.02 6.58
N GLY A 137 0.29 1.08 5.73
CA GLY A 137 -1.07 0.56 5.69
C GLY A 137 -2.04 1.36 4.81
N THR A 138 -1.67 2.58 4.37
CA THR A 138 -2.55 3.38 3.49
C THR A 138 -2.76 2.69 2.15
N ARG A 139 -4.03 2.53 1.77
CA ARG A 139 -4.47 2.02 0.48
C ARG A 139 -4.70 3.19 -0.49
N LEU A 140 -4.11 3.11 -1.66
CA LEU A 140 -4.20 4.12 -2.72
C LEU A 140 -4.65 3.46 -4.04
N PRO A 141 -5.34 4.19 -4.92
CA PRO A 141 -5.74 3.66 -6.21
C PRO A 141 -4.53 3.39 -7.13
N MET A 142 -4.72 2.51 -8.11
CA MET A 142 -3.77 2.28 -9.21
C MET A 142 -3.95 3.37 -10.27
N ASP A 143 -3.50 4.59 -9.93
CA ASP A 143 -3.54 5.78 -10.77
C ASP A 143 -2.39 5.84 -11.81
N ASP A 144 -2.06 7.03 -12.30
CA ASP A 144 -0.99 7.32 -13.26
C ASP A 144 0.35 7.69 -12.61
N THR A 145 0.55 7.34 -11.33
CA THR A 145 1.82 7.57 -10.64
C THR A 145 2.88 6.54 -11.04
N ALA A 146 4.15 6.92 -10.92
CA ALA A 146 5.29 6.04 -11.17
C ALA A 146 5.19 4.70 -10.41
N THR A 147 4.74 4.75 -9.15
CA THR A 147 4.55 3.57 -8.31
C THR A 147 3.49 2.63 -8.89
N ALA A 148 2.33 3.17 -9.29
CA ALA A 148 1.26 2.36 -9.86
C ALA A 148 1.67 1.77 -11.22
N GLU A 149 2.45 2.50 -12.02
CA GLU A 149 2.96 2.03 -13.29
C GLU A 149 3.92 0.83 -13.10
N VAL A 150 4.88 0.92 -12.18
CA VAL A 150 5.74 -0.22 -11.81
C VAL A 150 4.92 -1.42 -11.39
N LEU A 151 3.98 -1.23 -10.45
CA LEU A 151 3.15 -2.32 -9.93
C LEU A 151 2.24 -2.94 -11.01
N ARG A 152 1.88 -2.19 -12.04
CA ARG A 152 1.06 -2.69 -13.17
C ARG A 152 1.91 -3.47 -14.16
N ILE A 153 3.06 -2.93 -14.58
CA ILE A 153 3.92 -3.53 -15.60
C ILE A 153 4.52 -4.84 -15.09
N PHE A 154 5.02 -4.85 -13.86
CA PHE A 154 5.70 -6.00 -13.27
C PHE A 154 4.78 -6.96 -12.49
N SER A 155 3.45 -6.80 -12.59
CA SER A 155 2.48 -7.72 -11.94
C SER A 155 2.48 -9.13 -12.53
N THR A 156 2.96 -9.29 -13.75
CA THR A 156 3.25 -10.57 -14.39
C THR A 156 4.75 -10.69 -14.61
N PRO A 157 5.32 -11.90 -14.61
CA PRO A 157 6.73 -12.09 -14.94
C PRO A 157 7.05 -11.46 -16.29
N VAL A 158 7.99 -10.53 -16.30
CA VAL A 158 8.43 -9.82 -17.51
C VAL A 158 9.89 -10.16 -17.73
N ASP A 159 10.20 -10.60 -18.94
CA ASP A 159 11.61 -10.72 -19.38
C ASP A 159 12.09 -9.34 -19.80
N PHE A 160 13.02 -8.76 -19.04
CA PHE A 160 13.57 -7.44 -19.29
C PHE A 160 15.04 -7.35 -18.86
N ALA A 161 15.80 -6.54 -19.58
CA ALA A 161 17.16 -6.21 -19.17
C ALA A 161 17.16 -5.17 -18.05
N TRP A 162 17.85 -5.45 -16.96
CA TRP A 162 18.06 -4.49 -15.87
C TRP A 162 18.83 -3.27 -16.37
N SER A 163 18.16 -2.14 -16.44
CA SER A 163 18.74 -0.85 -16.80
C SER A 163 17.90 0.28 -16.22
N VAL A 164 18.51 1.43 -16.01
CA VAL A 164 17.79 2.64 -15.54
C VAL A 164 16.60 2.96 -16.44
N LYS A 165 16.78 2.82 -17.78
CA LYS A 165 15.73 3.09 -18.77
C LYS A 165 14.50 2.18 -18.59
N ASN A 166 14.70 0.91 -18.26
CA ASN A 166 13.64 -0.09 -18.18
C ASN A 166 13.03 -0.19 -16.78
N CYS A 167 13.76 0.25 -15.73
CA CYS A 167 13.38 0.02 -14.34
C CYS A 167 12.99 1.31 -13.62
N ILE A 168 13.38 2.50 -14.10
CA ILE A 168 13.04 3.76 -13.44
C ILE A 168 11.83 4.41 -14.13
N PHE A 169 10.76 4.53 -13.38
CA PHE A 169 9.53 5.22 -13.77
C PHE A 169 9.43 6.52 -12.99
N THR A 170 8.95 7.56 -13.65
CA THR A 170 8.85 8.90 -13.03
C THR A 170 7.47 9.50 -13.27
N SER A 171 6.96 10.19 -12.28
CA SER A 171 5.76 11.00 -12.42
C SER A 171 5.92 12.33 -11.70
N ALA A 172 5.44 13.40 -12.36
CA ALA A 172 5.31 14.72 -11.75
C ALA A 172 3.86 15.16 -11.95
N ARG A 173 3.10 15.26 -10.87
CA ARG A 173 1.75 15.78 -10.94
C ARG A 173 1.81 17.29 -11.12
N LYS A 174 1.52 17.77 -12.31
CA LYS A 174 1.27 19.20 -12.55
C LYS A 174 -0.05 19.58 -11.89
N VAL A 175 -0.07 20.70 -11.18
CA VAL A 175 -1.30 21.27 -10.64
C VAL A 175 -2.23 21.57 -11.79
N ASN A 176 -3.42 20.99 -11.74
CA ASN A 176 -4.53 21.59 -12.45
C ASN A 176 -5.10 22.70 -11.54
N PRO A 177 -5.03 23.97 -11.92
CA PRO A 177 -5.49 25.09 -11.08
C PRO A 177 -6.98 25.03 -10.72
N VAL A 178 -7.75 24.14 -11.35
CA VAL A 178 -9.18 23.96 -11.11
C VAL A 178 -9.49 22.98 -9.97
N THR A 179 -8.53 22.13 -9.57
CA THR A 179 -8.69 21.19 -8.44
C THR A 179 -7.81 21.63 -7.27
N ALA A 180 -8.23 22.64 -6.55
CA ALA A 180 -7.62 23.10 -5.32
C ALA A 180 -7.60 21.94 -4.31
N GLY A 181 -6.40 21.36 -4.04
CA GLY A 181 -6.20 20.28 -3.06
C GLY A 181 -5.30 19.13 -3.52
N GLN A 182 -4.94 19.01 -4.79
CA GLN A 182 -3.98 17.99 -5.23
C GLN A 182 -2.56 18.39 -4.85
N GLN A 183 -1.95 17.60 -3.97
CA GLN A 183 -0.57 17.79 -3.55
C GLN A 183 0.37 17.79 -4.75
N LEU A 184 1.20 18.81 -4.83
CA LEU A 184 2.28 18.98 -5.80
C LEU A 184 3.42 18.03 -5.46
N THR A 185 3.27 16.76 -5.78
CA THR A 185 4.32 15.77 -5.53
C THR A 185 4.84 15.19 -6.84
N SER A 186 6.14 15.04 -6.92
CA SER A 186 6.80 14.20 -7.91
C SER A 186 7.32 12.92 -7.27
N SER A 187 7.43 11.86 -8.05
CA SER A 187 7.94 10.60 -7.60
C SER A 187 8.73 9.87 -8.68
N MET A 188 9.64 9.02 -8.25
CA MET A 188 10.26 8.00 -9.07
C MET A 188 10.15 6.64 -8.39
N SER A 189 10.03 5.58 -9.17
CA SER A 189 9.78 4.25 -8.67
C SER A 189 10.54 3.20 -9.48
N ALA A 190 10.97 2.14 -8.80
CA ALA A 190 11.64 0.99 -9.41
C ALA A 190 11.01 -0.33 -8.91
N PRO A 191 10.98 -1.37 -9.76
CA PRO A 191 10.52 -2.69 -9.34
C PRO A 191 11.53 -3.33 -8.38
N VAL A 192 11.04 -4.04 -7.39
CA VAL A 192 11.81 -4.95 -6.56
C VAL A 192 11.28 -6.34 -6.80
N LEU A 193 12.15 -7.24 -7.23
CA LEU A 193 11.80 -8.62 -7.53
C LEU A 193 12.27 -9.54 -6.39
N ARG A 194 11.72 -10.74 -6.36
CA ARG A 194 12.12 -11.83 -5.45
C ARG A 194 12.36 -13.11 -6.25
N HIS A 195 12.67 -14.19 -5.57
CA HIS A 195 12.91 -15.50 -6.18
C HIS A 195 11.88 -15.81 -7.28
N GLY A 196 12.37 -16.34 -8.42
CA GLY A 196 11.56 -16.60 -9.61
C GLY A 196 11.21 -15.33 -10.41
N ASN A 197 11.91 -14.21 -10.18
CA ASN A 197 11.69 -12.91 -10.82
C ASN A 197 10.25 -12.40 -10.73
N THR A 198 9.56 -12.78 -9.65
CA THR A 198 8.22 -12.26 -9.36
C THR A 198 8.32 -10.94 -8.60
N LEU A 199 7.36 -10.04 -8.83
CA LEU A 199 7.34 -8.74 -8.17
C LEU A 199 7.15 -8.90 -6.65
N ALA A 200 8.08 -8.37 -5.86
CA ALA A 200 7.92 -8.19 -4.42
C ALA A 200 7.19 -6.89 -4.11
N GLY A 201 7.48 -5.83 -4.86
CA GLY A 201 6.86 -4.53 -4.71
C GLY A 201 7.57 -3.44 -5.50
N ALA A 202 7.20 -2.20 -5.24
CA ALA A 202 7.78 -1.01 -5.86
C ALA A 202 8.51 -0.16 -4.81
N LEU A 203 9.79 0.11 -5.03
CA LEU A 203 10.60 1.04 -4.25
C LEU A 203 10.42 2.44 -4.82
N THR A 204 10.04 3.41 -4.01
CA THR A 204 9.61 4.73 -4.47
C THR A 204 10.26 5.83 -3.64
N ILE A 205 10.79 6.87 -4.31
CA ILE A 205 11.16 8.14 -3.70
C ILE A 205 10.11 9.18 -4.12
N SER A 206 9.66 10.01 -3.18
CA SER A 206 8.66 11.04 -3.45
C SER A 206 8.88 12.29 -2.62
N GLY A 207 8.69 13.44 -3.27
CA GLY A 207 8.83 14.75 -2.65
C GLY A 207 8.00 15.83 -3.34
N PRO A 208 7.98 17.06 -2.80
CA PRO A 208 7.33 18.21 -3.43
C PRO A 208 7.97 18.56 -4.78
N VAL A 209 7.15 18.88 -5.79
CA VAL A 209 7.63 19.22 -7.15
C VAL A 209 8.66 20.36 -7.16
N GLY A 210 8.57 21.31 -6.22
CA GLY A 210 9.54 22.43 -6.15
C GLY A 210 10.90 22.05 -5.56
N ARG A 211 11.06 20.84 -5.00
CA ARG A 211 12.31 20.37 -4.37
C ARG A 211 12.80 19.07 -4.98
N PHE A 212 11.93 18.14 -5.32
CA PHE A 212 12.28 16.83 -5.86
C PHE A 212 12.06 16.77 -7.37
N ASP A 213 13.19 16.69 -8.12
CA ASP A 213 13.17 16.51 -9.57
C ASP A 213 13.50 15.03 -9.92
N PRO A 214 12.52 14.27 -10.42
CA PRO A 214 12.73 12.87 -10.79
C PRO A 214 13.56 12.70 -12.08
N ALA A 215 13.95 13.78 -12.77
CA ALA A 215 14.84 13.72 -13.92
C ALA A 215 16.33 13.68 -13.55
N VAL A 216 16.67 13.91 -12.29
CA VAL A 216 18.07 13.90 -11.83
C VAL A 216 18.68 12.51 -11.95
N LYS A 217 19.67 12.36 -12.82
CA LYS A 217 20.31 11.08 -13.16
C LYS A 217 20.98 10.39 -11.97
N ALA A 218 21.60 11.17 -11.08
CA ALA A 218 22.24 10.62 -9.87
C ALA A 218 21.19 9.91 -8.99
N THR A 219 20.04 10.52 -8.78
CA THR A 219 18.94 9.94 -7.98
C THR A 219 18.31 8.74 -8.69
N GLN A 220 18.19 8.78 -10.02
CA GLN A 220 17.71 7.63 -10.80
C GLN A 220 18.66 6.42 -10.65
N ASN A 221 19.98 6.65 -10.74
CA ASN A 221 20.97 5.59 -10.55
C ASN A 221 20.95 5.06 -9.11
N LEU A 222 20.86 5.93 -8.12
CA LEU A 222 20.76 5.53 -6.71
C LEU A 222 19.54 4.63 -6.46
N LEU A 223 18.36 5.02 -6.96
CA LEU A 223 17.15 4.21 -6.84
C LEU A 223 17.27 2.87 -7.58
N PHE A 224 17.82 2.89 -8.79
CA PHE A 224 18.05 1.71 -9.59
C PHE A 224 18.96 0.70 -8.88
N ASP A 225 20.14 1.16 -8.43
CA ASP A 225 21.11 0.31 -7.73
C ASP A 225 20.51 -0.26 -6.44
N SER A 226 19.80 0.57 -5.68
CA SER A 226 19.11 0.15 -4.46
C SER A 226 18.04 -0.92 -4.74
N ALA A 227 17.22 -0.75 -5.78
CA ALA A 227 16.19 -1.71 -6.15
C ALA A 227 16.79 -3.03 -6.64
N LYS A 228 17.89 -2.95 -7.40
CA LYS A 228 18.62 -4.10 -7.91
C LYS A 228 19.27 -4.91 -6.79
N GLU A 229 19.98 -4.26 -5.88
CA GLU A 229 20.60 -4.95 -4.72
C GLU A 229 19.55 -5.52 -3.78
N LEU A 230 18.47 -4.79 -3.53
CA LEU A 230 17.34 -5.31 -2.74
C LEU A 230 16.72 -6.54 -3.40
N SER A 231 16.54 -6.53 -4.72
CA SER A 231 16.04 -7.69 -5.47
C SER A 231 16.95 -8.91 -5.33
N LYS A 232 18.28 -8.72 -5.43
CA LYS A 232 19.27 -9.79 -5.18
C LYS A 232 19.13 -10.37 -3.77
N SER A 233 18.99 -9.51 -2.75
CA SER A 233 18.84 -9.95 -1.36
C SER A 233 17.57 -10.74 -1.12
N LEU A 234 16.55 -10.54 -1.96
CA LEU A 234 15.29 -11.31 -1.97
C LEU A 234 15.33 -12.52 -2.91
N GLY A 235 16.50 -12.86 -3.47
CA GLY A 235 16.70 -14.05 -4.28
C GLY A 235 16.32 -13.93 -5.75
N ALA A 236 16.19 -12.70 -6.27
CA ALA A 236 15.99 -12.49 -7.70
C ALA A 236 17.30 -12.70 -8.50
N SER A 237 17.16 -13.18 -9.73
CA SER A 237 18.26 -13.26 -10.71
C SER A 237 18.33 -11.94 -11.47
N VAL A 238 19.22 -11.03 -11.08
CA VAL A 238 19.32 -9.64 -11.60
C VAL A 238 20.74 -9.26 -12.00
#